data_a8d260a6fa63c98d8a25421ecc0a5eef
#
_entry.id   a8d260a6fa63c98d8a25421ecc0a5eef
#
_cell.length_a   1.000
_cell.length_b   1.000
_cell.length_c   1.000
_cell.angle_alpha   90.00
_cell.angle_beta   90.00
_cell.angle_gamma   90.00
#
_symmetry.space_group_name_H-M   'P 1'
#
loop_
_entity.id
_entity.type
_entity.pdbx_description
1 polymer ?
#
loop_
_entity_poly.entity_id
_entity_poly.type
_entity_poly.pdbx_seq_one_letter_code
_entity_poly.pdbx_strand_id
1 'polypeptide(L)'
;MGEILDFRGFSGAADLGESALATEPDVAQLFVAPRDGDQSAIPLETRLYVLRRLATVRTKQARGAPADDVLDDFFVCSLSSRTVVYKGQLKPDQVMPYFPDLQDESFTAYLSLVHSRFSTNTFPSWDRAQPLHM
;
A
#
# COMPACT_ATOMS: atom_id res chain seq x y z
N MET A 1 7.59 -2.24 -20.08
CA MET A 1 7.78 -2.73 -18.71
C MET A 1 8.39 -1.61 -17.92
N GLY A 2 7.89 -1.30 -16.70
CA GLY A 2 8.45 -0.24 -15.87
C GLY A 2 9.82 -0.62 -15.30
N GLU A 3 10.56 0.37 -14.89
CA GLU A 3 11.80 0.24 -14.14
C GLU A 3 11.53 0.44 -12.66
N ILE A 4 12.14 -0.38 -11.81
CA ILE A 4 12.07 -0.20 -10.36
C ILE A 4 13.16 0.81 -10.00
N LEU A 5 12.76 1.99 -9.53
CA LEU A 5 13.66 3.06 -9.15
C LEU A 5 14.21 2.87 -7.73
N ASP A 6 13.37 2.38 -6.83
CA ASP A 6 13.74 2.20 -5.42
C ASP A 6 12.89 1.08 -4.79
N PHE A 7 13.46 0.40 -3.82
CA PHE A 7 12.79 -0.59 -3.00
C PHE A 7 13.10 -0.30 -1.54
N ARG A 8 12.05 -0.11 -0.74
CA ARG A 8 12.17 0.10 0.70
C ARG A 8 11.32 -0.92 1.43
N GLY A 9 11.95 -1.60 2.37
CA GLY A 9 11.24 -2.42 3.34
C GLY A 9 11.09 -1.66 4.65
N PHE A 10 9.97 -1.80 5.30
CA PHE A 10 9.71 -1.22 6.61
C PHE A 10 9.59 -2.35 7.63
N SER A 11 10.19 -2.16 8.79
CA SER A 11 9.98 -3.01 9.96
C SER A 11 9.15 -2.24 10.98
N GLY A 12 8.42 -2.95 11.80
CA GLY A 12 7.46 -2.41 12.74
C GLY A 12 7.93 -1.19 13.51
N ALA A 13 7.03 -0.26 13.75
CA ALA A 13 7.28 0.86 14.63
C ALA A 13 7.21 0.41 16.07
N ALA A 14 8.15 0.86 16.89
CA ALA A 14 8.00 0.85 18.33
C ALA A 14 6.67 1.56 18.69
N ASP A 15 6.00 1.11 19.74
CA ASP A 15 4.74 1.68 20.23
C ASP A 15 3.45 1.29 19.48
N LEU A 16 3.47 0.32 18.59
CA LEU A 16 2.25 -0.31 18.12
C LEU A 16 1.59 -1.06 19.30
N GLY A 17 0.26 -1.02 19.39
CA GLY A 17 -0.47 -1.85 20.34
C GLY A 17 -0.27 -3.34 20.03
N GLU A 18 -0.35 -4.20 21.04
CA GLU A 18 -0.10 -5.65 20.92
C GLU A 18 -0.83 -6.30 19.74
N SER A 19 -2.10 -5.96 19.54
CA SER A 19 -2.92 -6.51 18.46
C SER A 19 -2.44 -6.07 17.07
N ALA A 20 -2.04 -4.81 16.93
CA ALA A 20 -1.51 -4.29 15.67
C ALA A 20 -0.14 -4.88 15.38
N LEU A 21 0.71 -5.01 16.38
CA LEU A 21 2.04 -5.60 16.26
C LEU A 21 1.96 -7.10 15.90
N ALA A 22 1.02 -7.83 16.50
CA ALA A 22 0.84 -9.26 16.24
C ALA A 22 0.38 -9.57 14.80
N THR A 23 -0.21 -8.60 14.14
CA THR A 23 -0.73 -8.72 12.76
C THR A 23 -0.06 -7.77 11.77
N GLU A 24 1.05 -7.16 12.18
CA GLU A 24 1.80 -6.23 11.35
C GLU A 24 2.27 -6.94 10.06
N PRO A 25 1.97 -6.37 8.88
CA PRO A 25 2.43 -6.94 7.63
C PRO A 25 3.88 -6.59 7.35
N ASP A 26 4.55 -7.43 6.58
CA ASP A 26 5.76 -7.02 5.88
C ASP A 26 5.40 -5.95 4.85
N VAL A 27 5.89 -4.75 5.05
CA VAL A 27 5.61 -3.62 4.17
C VAL A 27 6.79 -3.41 3.22
N ALA A 28 6.47 -3.34 1.92
CA ALA A 28 7.42 -3.00 0.89
C ALA A 28 6.91 -1.86 0.03
N GLN A 29 7.78 -0.96 -0.32
CA GLN A 29 7.51 0.16 -1.20
C GLN A 29 8.39 0.06 -2.44
N LEU A 30 7.76 0.09 -3.62
CA LEU A 30 8.42 0.01 -4.91
C LEU A 30 8.13 1.29 -5.70
N PHE A 31 9.16 2.05 -6.04
CA PHE A 31 9.04 3.19 -6.93
C PHE A 31 9.26 2.74 -8.35
N VAL A 32 8.28 2.97 -9.22
CA VAL A 32 8.26 2.49 -10.60
C VAL A 32 8.08 3.67 -11.56
N ALA A 33 8.95 3.77 -12.54
CA ALA A 33 8.82 4.70 -13.65
C ALA A 33 8.70 3.97 -14.99
N PRO A 34 8.17 4.62 -16.03
CA PRO A 34 8.29 4.09 -17.37
C PRO A 34 9.77 4.06 -17.78
N ARG A 35 10.18 3.03 -18.52
CA ARG A 35 11.53 2.98 -19.09
C ARG A 35 11.70 4.09 -20.11
N ASP A 36 12.88 4.69 -20.19
CA ASP A 36 13.21 5.66 -21.22
C ASP A 36 12.93 5.08 -22.61
N GLY A 37 12.23 5.87 -23.44
CA GLY A 37 11.82 5.43 -24.77
C GLY A 37 10.62 4.47 -24.78
N ASP A 38 9.90 4.30 -23.69
CA ASP A 38 8.67 3.49 -23.65
C ASP A 38 7.59 4.11 -24.55
N GLN A 39 7.40 3.48 -25.72
CA GLN A 39 6.39 3.87 -26.72
C GLN A 39 5.10 3.04 -26.61
N SER A 40 4.82 2.47 -25.46
CA SER A 40 3.60 1.69 -25.28
C SER A 40 2.36 2.55 -25.53
N ALA A 41 1.46 2.06 -26.39
CA ALA A 41 0.15 2.68 -26.62
C ALA A 41 -0.75 2.62 -25.39
N ILE A 42 -0.42 1.76 -24.40
CA ILE A 42 -1.20 1.62 -23.16
C ILE A 42 -0.62 2.56 -22.11
N PRO A 43 -1.41 3.50 -21.59
CA PRO A 43 -0.97 4.41 -20.53
C PRO A 43 -0.38 3.67 -19.32
N LEU A 44 0.62 4.26 -18.68
CA LEU A 44 1.28 3.67 -17.51
C LEU A 44 0.27 3.32 -16.40
N GLU A 45 -0.67 4.22 -16.10
CA GLU A 45 -1.71 3.99 -15.09
C GLU A 45 -2.53 2.71 -15.38
N THR A 46 -2.91 2.51 -16.63
CA THR A 46 -3.64 1.29 -17.03
C THR A 46 -2.80 0.04 -16.81
N ARG A 47 -1.51 0.10 -17.12
CA ARG A 47 -0.59 -1.03 -16.90
C ARG A 47 -0.41 -1.31 -15.40
N LEU A 48 -0.28 -0.28 -14.59
CA LEU A 48 -0.17 -0.40 -13.13
C LEU A 48 -1.45 -0.99 -12.53
N TYR A 49 -2.62 -0.53 -12.98
CA TYR A 49 -3.90 -1.11 -12.57
C TYR A 49 -4.00 -2.61 -12.89
N VAL A 50 -3.66 -3.00 -14.11
CA VAL A 50 -3.67 -4.41 -14.53
C VAL A 50 -2.68 -5.22 -13.69
N LEU A 51 -1.47 -4.70 -13.45
CA LEU A 51 -0.47 -5.36 -12.63
C LEU A 51 -0.95 -5.57 -11.21
N ARG A 52 -1.55 -4.56 -10.58
CA ARG A 52 -2.16 -4.64 -9.25
C ARG A 52 -3.21 -5.75 -9.19
N ARG A 53 -4.12 -5.81 -10.16
CA ARG A 53 -5.16 -6.83 -10.24
C ARG A 53 -4.60 -8.23 -10.41
N LEU A 54 -3.62 -8.38 -11.31
CA LEU A 54 -2.96 -9.65 -11.55
C LEU A 54 -2.20 -10.14 -10.32
N ALA A 55 -1.47 -9.28 -9.64
CA ALA A 55 -0.77 -9.62 -8.41
C ALA A 55 -1.73 -10.19 -7.36
N THR A 56 -2.83 -9.48 -7.09
CA THR A 56 -3.86 -9.92 -6.14
C THR A 56 -4.46 -11.28 -6.53
N VAL A 57 -4.87 -11.43 -7.78
CA VAL A 57 -5.51 -12.68 -8.26
C VAL A 57 -4.52 -13.85 -8.19
N ARG A 58 -3.29 -13.66 -8.64
CA ARG A 58 -2.28 -14.73 -8.65
C ARG A 58 -1.85 -15.16 -7.25
N THR A 59 -1.75 -14.21 -6.33
CA THR A 59 -1.45 -14.54 -4.92
C THR A 59 -2.54 -15.41 -4.31
N LYS A 60 -3.81 -15.06 -4.54
CA LYS A 60 -4.95 -15.87 -4.11
C LYS A 60 -4.93 -17.26 -4.71
N GLN A 61 -4.72 -17.38 -6.01
CA GLN A 61 -4.64 -18.66 -6.70
C GLN A 61 -3.50 -19.55 -6.21
N ALA A 62 -2.32 -18.96 -5.99
CA ALA A 62 -1.15 -19.70 -5.52
C ALA A 62 -1.34 -20.29 -4.12
N ARG A 63 -2.18 -19.66 -3.29
CA ARG A 63 -2.50 -20.14 -1.93
C ARG A 63 -3.66 -21.13 -1.88
N GLY A 64 -4.35 -21.34 -3.01
CA GLY A 64 -5.54 -22.20 -3.05
C GLY A 64 -6.74 -21.64 -2.27
N ALA A 65 -6.72 -20.34 -1.94
CA ALA A 65 -7.79 -19.69 -1.22
C ALA A 65 -9.00 -19.45 -2.15
N PRO A 66 -10.25 -19.60 -1.64
CA PRO A 66 -11.44 -19.20 -2.36
C PRO A 66 -11.36 -17.71 -2.75
N ALA A 67 -11.95 -17.36 -3.90
CA ALA A 67 -11.89 -15.98 -4.42
C ALA A 67 -12.46 -14.92 -3.46
N ASP A 68 -13.27 -15.34 -2.51
CA ASP A 68 -13.98 -14.49 -1.55
C ASP A 68 -13.33 -14.50 -0.15
N ASP A 69 -12.18 -15.15 0.03
CA ASP A 69 -11.49 -15.17 1.32
C ASP A 69 -10.89 -13.79 1.61
N VAL A 70 -11.56 -13.07 2.49
CA VAL A 70 -11.26 -11.69 2.88
C VAL A 70 -10.03 -11.60 3.78
N LEU A 71 -9.56 -12.74 4.32
CA LEU A 71 -8.39 -12.85 5.21
C LEU A 71 -7.09 -13.10 4.43
N ASP A 72 -6.99 -12.53 3.24
CA ASP A 72 -5.78 -12.62 2.45
C ASP A 72 -4.71 -11.71 3.06
N ASP A 73 -3.59 -12.29 3.49
CA ASP A 73 -2.45 -11.58 4.09
C ASP A 73 -1.73 -10.67 3.10
N PHE A 74 -2.08 -10.74 1.82
CA PHE A 74 -1.47 -9.92 0.77
C PHE A 74 -2.46 -8.90 0.22
N PHE A 75 -2.10 -7.62 0.34
CA PHE A 75 -2.85 -6.54 -0.29
C PHE A 75 -1.91 -5.45 -0.81
N VAL A 76 -2.34 -4.79 -1.88
CA VAL A 76 -1.63 -3.65 -2.46
C VAL A 76 -2.38 -2.37 -2.07
N CYS A 77 -1.79 -1.56 -1.22
CA CYS A 77 -2.37 -0.29 -0.78
C CYS A 77 -2.59 0.66 -1.97
N SER A 78 -1.54 0.90 -2.74
CA SER A 78 -1.59 1.71 -3.96
C SER A 78 -0.57 1.21 -4.97
N LEU A 79 -0.88 1.37 -6.24
CA LEU A 79 0.06 1.20 -7.35
C LEU A 79 -0.36 2.18 -8.45
N SER A 80 0.21 3.37 -8.43
CA SER A 80 -0.12 4.47 -9.33
C SER A 80 1.10 5.37 -9.51
N SER A 81 1.22 6.04 -10.63
CA SER A 81 2.22 7.10 -10.85
C SER A 81 1.74 8.48 -10.38
N ARG A 82 0.54 8.57 -9.81
CA ARG A 82 -0.09 9.86 -9.44
C ARG A 82 -0.43 9.95 -7.97
N THR A 83 -0.69 8.83 -7.33
CA THR A 83 -1.14 8.79 -5.94
C THR A 83 -0.39 7.73 -5.16
N VAL A 84 -0.13 8.01 -3.89
CA VAL A 84 0.38 7.04 -2.92
C VAL A 84 -0.55 7.00 -1.72
N VAL A 85 -0.78 5.80 -1.20
CA VAL A 85 -1.61 5.58 -0.02
C VAL A 85 -0.74 4.99 1.09
N TYR A 86 -0.65 5.71 2.18
CA TYR A 86 -0.11 5.24 3.44
C TYR A 86 -1.26 4.89 4.37
N LYS A 87 -1.34 3.65 4.80
CA LYS A 87 -2.41 3.20 5.69
C LYS A 87 -1.94 2.08 6.60
N GLY A 88 -2.61 1.93 7.74
CA GLY A 88 -2.33 0.88 8.71
C GLY A 88 -3.19 1.00 9.95
N GLN A 89 -3.00 0.08 10.87
CA GLN A 89 -3.56 0.15 12.21
C GLN A 89 -2.71 1.09 13.08
N LEU A 90 -2.65 2.36 12.70
CA LEU A 90 -1.77 3.36 13.28
C LEU A 90 -2.58 4.49 13.90
N LYS A 91 -2.09 5.03 15.01
CA LYS A 91 -2.54 6.32 15.52
C LYS A 91 -1.93 7.45 14.70
N PRO A 92 -2.51 8.66 14.70
CA PRO A 92 -1.98 9.78 13.93
C PRO A 92 -0.50 10.09 14.19
N ASP A 93 -0.05 9.96 15.43
CA ASP A 93 1.33 10.19 15.86
C ASP A 93 2.31 9.08 15.44
N GLN A 94 1.79 7.92 15.08
CA GLN A 94 2.59 6.78 14.61
C GLN A 94 2.83 6.77 13.10
N VAL A 95 2.03 7.50 12.31
CA VAL A 95 2.06 7.44 10.85
C VAL A 95 3.42 7.89 10.29
N MET A 96 3.91 9.03 10.73
CA MET A 96 5.20 9.56 10.24
C MET A 96 6.40 8.72 10.69
N PRO A 97 6.50 8.27 11.94
CA PRO A 97 7.56 7.33 12.34
C PRO A 97 7.52 5.99 11.60
N TYR A 98 6.32 5.48 11.32
CA TYR A 98 6.14 4.21 10.62
C TYR A 98 6.50 4.29 9.13
N PHE A 99 6.20 5.42 8.49
CA PHE A 99 6.51 5.69 7.08
C PHE A 99 7.54 6.82 6.96
N PRO A 100 8.84 6.51 7.01
CA PRO A 100 9.91 7.52 7.04
C PRO A 100 9.89 8.50 5.87
N ASP A 101 9.35 8.09 4.72
CA ASP A 101 9.21 8.98 3.55
C ASP A 101 8.43 10.26 3.86
N LEU A 102 7.47 10.17 4.79
CA LEU A 102 6.65 11.31 5.20
C LEU A 102 7.42 12.33 6.05
N GLN A 103 8.64 12.01 6.48
CA GLN A 103 9.55 12.90 7.19
C GLN A 103 10.57 13.56 6.25
N ASP A 104 10.62 13.15 4.98
CA ASP A 104 11.52 13.73 4.00
C ASP A 104 11.00 15.11 3.55
N GLU A 105 11.78 16.15 3.78
CA GLU A 105 11.41 17.52 3.41
C GLU A 105 11.23 17.71 1.90
N SER A 106 11.80 16.83 1.08
CA SER A 106 11.62 16.83 -0.37
C SER A 106 10.31 16.19 -0.81
N PHE A 107 9.64 15.44 0.08
CA PHE A 107 8.36 14.79 -0.22
C PHE A 107 7.25 15.83 -0.27
N THR A 108 6.82 16.17 -1.47
CA THR A 108 5.77 17.16 -1.71
C THR A 108 4.55 16.56 -2.35
N ALA A 109 3.36 17.01 -1.99
CA ALA A 109 2.11 16.59 -2.57
C ALA A 109 1.22 17.78 -2.89
N TYR A 110 0.52 17.71 -4.01
CA TYR A 110 -0.45 18.74 -4.40
C TYR A 110 -1.69 18.74 -3.48
N LEU A 111 -2.11 17.53 -3.07
CA LEU A 111 -3.26 17.33 -2.21
C LEU A 111 -2.98 16.16 -1.27
N SER A 112 -3.36 16.32 -0.01
CA SER A 112 -3.33 15.25 0.98
C SER A 112 -4.73 15.02 1.55
N LEU A 113 -5.17 13.75 1.55
CA LEU A 113 -6.39 13.31 2.21
C LEU A 113 -5.99 12.50 3.44
N VAL A 114 -6.47 12.93 4.59
CA VAL A 114 -6.14 12.29 5.87
C VAL A 114 -7.39 11.72 6.51
N HIS A 115 -7.32 10.47 6.99
CA HIS A 115 -8.40 9.81 7.71
C HIS A 115 -7.85 9.12 8.95
N SER A 116 -8.40 9.43 10.12
CA SER A 116 -7.92 8.93 11.41
C SER A 116 -8.92 8.01 12.15
N ARG A 117 -10.07 7.70 11.55
CA ARG A 117 -11.07 6.82 12.17
C ARG A 117 -11.06 5.43 11.57
N PHE A 118 -11.22 4.43 12.43
CA PHE A 118 -11.55 3.08 12.04
C PHE A 118 -13.06 2.94 11.81
N SER A 119 -13.46 1.94 11.02
CA SER A 119 -14.87 1.57 10.89
C SER A 119 -15.42 1.08 12.22
N THR A 120 -16.62 1.57 12.61
CA THR A 120 -17.23 1.26 13.91
C THR A 120 -17.87 -0.14 13.97
N ASN A 121 -18.11 -0.77 12.82
CA ASN A 121 -18.87 -2.03 12.72
C ASN A 121 -18.03 -3.21 12.22
N THR A 122 -16.72 -3.08 12.15
CA THR A 122 -15.82 -4.15 11.70
C THR A 122 -14.64 -4.28 12.64
N PHE A 123 -14.12 -5.50 12.79
CA PHE A 123 -12.84 -5.68 13.47
C PHE A 123 -11.76 -4.97 12.65
N PRO A 124 -10.88 -4.19 13.30
CA PRO A 124 -9.79 -3.51 12.62
C PRO A 124 -8.80 -4.53 12.06
N SER A 125 -8.29 -4.26 10.87
CA SER A 125 -7.19 -5.01 10.26
C SER A 125 -6.39 -4.07 9.35
N TRP A 126 -5.17 -4.45 9.03
CA TRP A 126 -4.27 -3.62 8.24
C TRP A 126 -4.84 -3.34 6.84
N ASP A 127 -5.40 -4.35 6.18
CA ASP A 127 -6.01 -4.25 4.85
C ASP A 127 -7.29 -3.40 4.83
N ARG A 128 -8.01 -3.35 5.96
CA ARG A 128 -9.26 -2.58 6.13
C ARG A 128 -9.06 -1.18 6.66
N ALA A 129 -7.83 -0.81 7.04
CA ALA A 129 -7.54 0.56 7.42
C ALA A 129 -7.89 1.53 6.28
N GLN A 130 -8.44 2.70 6.64
CA GLN A 130 -8.76 3.74 5.67
C GLN A 130 -7.50 4.43 5.16
N PRO A 131 -7.52 5.03 3.97
CA PRO A 131 -8.64 5.04 3.00
C PRO A 131 -8.75 3.73 2.20
N LEU A 132 -9.98 3.33 1.88
CA LEU A 132 -10.26 2.13 1.08
C LEU A 132 -10.34 2.40 -0.44
N HIS A 133 -10.59 3.66 -0.80
CA HIS A 133 -10.83 4.06 -2.18
C HIS A 133 -10.03 5.31 -2.51
N MET A 134 -9.08 5.16 -3.39
CA MET A 134 -8.45 6.26 -4.14
C MET A 134 -8.13 5.79 -5.55
#